data_b014755eded67f51962d960d4ef5c3ab
#
_entry.id   b014755eded67f51962d960d4ef5c3ab
#
_cell.length_a   1.000
_cell.length_b   1.000
_cell.length_c   1.000
_cell.angle_alpha   90.00
_cell.angle_beta   90.00
_cell.angle_gamma   90.00
#
_symmetry.space_group_name_H-M   'P 1'
#
loop_
_entity.id
_entity.type
_entity.pdbx_description
1 polymer ?
#
loop_
_entity_poly.entity_id
_entity_poly.type
_entity_poly.pdbx_seq_one_letter_code
_entity_poly.pdbx_strand_id
1 'polypeptide(L)'
;MGSRMVLKNQRYRNLFVADQPISLMHPVLMNAQILPVRSLKVPSAQLNATVLTQSALTVIATEARAIEVLKQRIDASFLATCELMFACQGRVIVSGMGKSGHIARKIAATLASTGTPAFFVHPGEASHGDLGMITQKDVVLALSYSGETDELLTILPPIKRQNIPLIAMTGNAQSSLARLGDLHLDVSVPAEACPLGLAPTASTTAALVMGDALAIALLEARGFTSDDFARSHPAGSLGRRLLLHISDIMHTGDKIPSIDANATLSTTLMEMTRKGLGMTAVVDAQQRLLGVFTDGDLRRAVDDDDIDLRTTPVTQLMTARPKTIAADKLAVEAARLMEDHKIHALLVVDAEQRVVGALNIHDLLRARVV
;
A
#
# COMPACT_ATOMS: atom_id res chain seq x y z
N MET A 1 -1.77 -46.37 21.16
CA MET A 1 -2.90 -46.05 22.05
C MET A 1 -3.18 -44.55 21.89
N GLY A 2 -4.20 -44.25 21.11
CA GLY A 2 -4.59 -42.91 20.79
C GLY A 2 -5.77 -42.46 21.63
N SER A 3 -5.73 -41.22 22.10
CA SER A 3 -6.91 -40.59 22.71
C SER A 3 -7.32 -39.41 21.82
N ARG A 4 -8.43 -39.58 21.14
CA ARG A 4 -9.17 -38.54 20.42
C ARG A 4 -9.90 -37.67 21.42
N MET A 5 -9.58 -36.39 21.41
CA MET A 5 -10.32 -35.36 22.13
C MET A 5 -11.53 -34.94 21.29
N VAL A 6 -12.72 -35.32 21.73
CA VAL A 6 -14.00 -34.96 21.11
C VAL A 6 -14.47 -33.64 21.72
N LEU A 7 -14.40 -32.58 20.95
CA LEU A 7 -15.06 -31.30 21.30
C LEU A 7 -16.56 -31.39 20.91
N LYS A 8 -17.40 -31.47 21.91
CA LYS A 8 -18.86 -31.25 21.79
C LYS A 8 -19.12 -29.76 21.59
N ASN A 9 -19.53 -29.39 20.39
CA ASN A 9 -20.17 -28.11 20.18
C ASN A 9 -21.52 -28.32 19.48
N GLN A 10 -22.59 -28.35 20.28
CA GLN A 10 -23.94 -28.82 19.97
C GLN A 10 -24.87 -27.70 19.47
N ARG A 11 -24.36 -26.63 18.82
CA ARG A 11 -25.21 -25.49 18.42
C ARG A 11 -25.32 -25.21 16.90
N TYR A 12 -24.74 -26.01 16.02
CA TYR A 12 -24.84 -25.78 14.57
C TYR A 12 -25.19 -27.04 13.74
N ARG A 13 -26.02 -27.94 14.29
CA ARG A 13 -26.35 -29.21 13.62
C ARG A 13 -27.69 -29.25 12.86
N ASN A 14 -28.29 -28.08 12.57
CA ASN A 14 -29.58 -28.06 11.82
C ASN A 14 -29.54 -27.10 10.61
N LEU A 15 -28.52 -27.15 9.77
CA LEU A 15 -28.46 -26.32 8.56
C LEU A 15 -28.07 -27.03 7.26
N PHE A 16 -28.01 -28.38 7.27
CA PHE A 16 -27.86 -29.13 6.03
C PHE A 16 -28.65 -30.43 6.12
N VAL A 17 -29.90 -30.40 5.65
CA VAL A 17 -30.60 -31.55 5.16
C VAL A 17 -30.75 -31.37 3.65
N ALA A 18 -29.97 -32.12 2.91
CA ALA A 18 -30.10 -32.28 1.48
C ALA A 18 -31.38 -33.09 1.14
N ASP A 19 -31.89 -32.87 -0.09
CA ASP A 19 -32.99 -33.60 -0.75
C ASP A 19 -34.42 -33.21 -0.34
N GLN A 20 -34.86 -32.04 -0.84
CA GLN A 20 -36.25 -31.87 -1.26
C GLN A 20 -36.29 -31.08 -2.59
N PRO A 21 -37.11 -31.44 -3.57
CA PRO A 21 -37.17 -30.74 -4.86
C PRO A 21 -37.74 -29.34 -4.73
N ILE A 22 -37.14 -28.42 -5.46
CA ILE A 22 -37.49 -26.99 -5.54
C ILE A 22 -38.84 -26.80 -6.26
N SER A 23 -39.92 -27.07 -5.55
CA SER A 23 -41.28 -26.79 -6.03
C SER A 23 -42.18 -26.61 -4.83
N LEU A 24 -42.18 -25.49 -4.21
CA LEU A 24 -43.18 -24.89 -3.32
C LEU A 24 -42.49 -23.89 -2.34
N MET A 25 -41.77 -22.90 -2.85
CA MET A 25 -41.51 -21.70 -2.07
C MET A 25 -42.65 -20.71 -2.31
N HIS A 26 -43.56 -20.63 -1.39
CA HIS A 26 -44.56 -19.58 -1.26
C HIS A 26 -43.86 -18.21 -1.24
N PRO A 27 -44.46 -17.15 -1.85
CA PRO A 27 -43.94 -15.80 -1.91
C PRO A 27 -44.19 -15.09 -0.58
N VAL A 28 -43.50 -15.45 0.49
CA VAL A 28 -43.60 -14.78 1.82
C VAL A 28 -42.43 -13.83 2.09
N LEU A 29 -41.47 -13.68 1.18
CA LEU A 29 -40.30 -12.80 1.38
C LEU A 29 -40.31 -11.52 0.51
N MET A 30 -41.46 -11.12 -0.04
CA MET A 30 -41.59 -9.87 -0.78
C MET A 30 -42.40 -8.79 -0.04
N ASN A 31 -42.27 -8.69 1.26
CA ASN A 31 -42.74 -7.50 2.00
C ASN A 31 -41.72 -7.09 3.06
N ALA A 32 -40.44 -7.04 2.71
CA ALA A 32 -39.57 -6.09 3.37
C ALA A 32 -40.02 -4.70 2.91
N GLN A 33 -40.92 -4.07 3.64
CA GLN A 33 -41.19 -2.66 3.53
C GLN A 33 -39.84 -1.95 3.67
N ILE A 34 -39.29 -1.48 2.56
CA ILE A 34 -38.26 -0.48 2.56
C ILE A 34 -38.89 0.70 3.29
N LEU A 35 -38.60 0.82 4.57
CA LEU A 35 -38.97 2.01 5.32
C LEU A 35 -38.50 3.20 4.50
N PRO A 36 -39.38 4.14 4.15
CA PRO A 36 -38.97 5.30 3.41
C PRO A 36 -37.83 5.95 4.19
N VAL A 37 -36.67 6.13 3.55
CA VAL A 37 -35.60 6.95 4.09
C VAL A 37 -36.27 8.23 4.53
N ARG A 38 -36.44 8.43 5.84
CA ARG A 38 -36.95 9.68 6.39
C ARG A 38 -36.10 10.77 5.73
N SER A 39 -36.69 11.51 4.83
CA SER A 39 -36.06 12.73 4.35
C SER A 39 -35.81 13.53 5.62
N LEU A 40 -34.55 13.64 6.01
CA LEU A 40 -34.14 14.57 7.05
C LEU A 40 -34.64 15.92 6.50
N LYS A 41 -35.78 16.40 7.03
CA LYS A 41 -36.16 17.80 6.87
C LYS A 41 -35.04 18.55 7.57
N VAL A 42 -34.01 18.92 6.81
CA VAL A 42 -33.06 19.94 7.26
C VAL A 42 -33.94 21.14 7.55
N PRO A 43 -33.98 21.63 8.81
CA PRO A 43 -34.68 22.87 9.10
C PRO A 43 -34.18 23.86 8.08
N SER A 44 -35.06 24.59 7.42
CA SER A 44 -34.74 25.63 6.45
C SER A 44 -34.22 26.89 7.18
N ALA A 45 -33.29 26.75 8.10
CA ALA A 45 -32.34 27.78 8.41
C ALA A 45 -31.60 28.00 7.08
N GLN A 46 -31.91 29.10 6.39
CA GLN A 46 -31.38 29.42 5.09
C GLN A 46 -29.86 29.38 5.19
N LEU A 47 -29.23 28.28 4.73
CA LEU A 47 -27.79 28.15 4.63
C LEU A 47 -27.33 29.27 3.66
N ASN A 48 -26.72 30.30 4.20
CA ASN A 48 -26.17 31.38 3.39
C ASN A 48 -24.87 30.88 2.74
N ALA A 49 -24.93 30.62 1.43
CA ALA A 49 -23.80 30.11 0.68
C ALA A 49 -22.55 30.99 0.82
N THR A 50 -22.72 32.32 0.85
CA THR A 50 -21.61 33.27 1.04
C THR A 50 -20.94 33.10 2.40
N VAL A 51 -21.72 32.93 3.48
CA VAL A 51 -21.20 32.72 4.83
C VAL A 51 -20.45 31.39 4.91
N LEU A 52 -20.99 30.32 4.34
CA LEU A 52 -20.34 29.01 4.35
C LEU A 52 -19.01 29.04 3.58
N THR A 53 -19.00 29.65 2.39
CA THR A 53 -17.80 29.81 1.59
C THR A 53 -16.73 30.62 2.33
N GLN A 54 -17.12 31.76 2.92
CA GLN A 54 -16.20 32.61 3.67
C GLN A 54 -15.62 31.88 4.89
N SER A 55 -16.45 31.11 5.62
CA SER A 55 -16.00 30.31 6.76
C SER A 55 -14.95 29.26 6.33
N ALA A 56 -15.21 28.55 5.22
CA ALA A 56 -14.28 27.55 4.70
C ALA A 56 -12.92 28.19 4.30
N LEU A 57 -12.95 29.33 3.59
CA LEU A 57 -11.75 30.06 3.21
C LEU A 57 -10.97 30.57 4.42
N THR A 58 -11.68 31.01 5.48
CA THR A 58 -11.06 31.44 6.73
C THR A 58 -10.35 30.28 7.44
N VAL A 59 -10.94 29.10 7.47
CA VAL A 59 -10.29 27.89 8.03
C VAL A 59 -8.99 27.58 7.29
N ILE A 60 -9.05 27.51 5.96
CA ILE A 60 -7.87 27.21 5.12
C ILE A 60 -6.76 28.24 5.36
N ALA A 61 -7.10 29.53 5.37
CA ALA A 61 -6.12 30.61 5.56
C ALA A 61 -5.48 30.54 6.98
N THR A 62 -6.26 30.24 8.02
CA THR A 62 -5.77 30.13 9.39
C THR A 62 -4.82 28.94 9.55
N GLU A 63 -5.17 27.79 9.02
CA GLU A 63 -4.31 26.60 9.07
C GLU A 63 -3.04 26.75 8.22
N ALA A 64 -3.14 27.33 7.03
CA ALA A 64 -1.98 27.64 6.20
C ALA A 64 -1.00 28.59 6.93
N ARG A 65 -1.51 29.60 7.62
CA ARG A 65 -0.68 30.50 8.42
C ARG A 65 0.00 29.77 9.60
N ALA A 66 -0.68 28.86 10.24
CA ALA A 66 -0.10 28.04 11.32
C ALA A 66 1.08 27.20 10.81
N ILE A 67 0.96 26.60 9.62
CA ILE A 67 2.04 25.84 8.97
C ILE A 67 3.22 26.76 8.61
N GLU A 68 2.98 27.97 8.09
CA GLU A 68 4.05 28.92 7.77
C GLU A 68 4.86 29.31 9.02
N VAL A 69 4.19 29.54 10.15
CA VAL A 69 4.85 29.85 11.43
C VAL A 69 5.66 28.65 11.92
N LEU A 70 5.21 27.41 11.64
CA LEU A 70 5.91 26.20 12.06
C LEU A 70 7.33 26.09 11.48
N LYS A 71 7.60 26.70 10.33
CA LYS A 71 8.94 26.74 9.74
C LYS A 71 10.00 27.32 10.69
N GLN A 72 9.61 28.25 11.54
CA GLN A 72 10.50 28.88 12.53
C GLN A 72 10.80 27.97 13.72
N ARG A 73 10.12 26.81 13.84
CA ARG A 73 10.29 25.81 14.89
C ARG A 73 11.19 24.64 14.47
N ILE A 74 11.70 24.68 13.24
CA ILE A 74 12.71 23.73 12.76
C ILE A 74 14.08 24.25 13.24
N ASP A 75 14.37 23.98 14.47
CA ASP A 75 15.49 24.50 15.24
C ASP A 75 16.37 23.36 15.81
N ALA A 76 17.23 23.68 16.78
CA ALA A 76 18.10 22.71 17.44
C ALA A 76 17.33 21.59 18.14
N SER A 77 16.13 21.86 18.69
CA SER A 77 15.27 20.84 19.32
C SER A 77 14.73 19.84 18.29
N PHE A 78 14.37 20.33 17.09
CA PHE A 78 13.96 19.45 15.99
C PHE A 78 15.12 18.54 15.56
N LEU A 79 16.33 19.08 15.39
CA LEU A 79 17.52 18.31 15.02
C LEU A 79 17.86 17.26 16.09
N ALA A 80 17.89 17.64 17.37
CA ALA A 80 18.14 16.72 18.47
C ALA A 80 17.07 15.62 18.55
N THR A 81 15.81 15.95 18.23
CA THR A 81 14.73 14.96 18.14
C THR A 81 14.98 13.97 17.01
N CYS A 82 15.38 14.42 15.83
CA CYS A 82 15.75 13.54 14.73
C CYS A 82 16.92 12.62 15.10
N GLU A 83 17.98 13.17 15.74
CA GLU A 83 19.14 12.39 16.20
C GLU A 83 18.73 11.32 17.21
N LEU A 84 17.93 11.68 18.22
CA LEU A 84 17.42 10.76 19.23
C LEU A 84 16.59 9.62 18.62
N MET A 85 15.66 9.96 17.71
CA MET A 85 14.82 8.98 17.03
C MET A 85 15.61 8.11 16.03
N PHE A 86 16.62 8.68 15.39
CA PHE A 86 17.50 7.93 14.48
C PHE A 86 18.34 6.90 15.23
N ALA A 87 18.86 7.25 16.41
CA ALA A 87 19.67 6.38 17.27
C ALA A 87 18.84 5.34 18.06
N CYS A 88 17.52 5.43 18.04
CA CYS A 88 16.62 4.54 18.76
C CYS A 88 16.86 3.07 18.37
N GLN A 89 17.16 2.21 19.37
CA GLN A 89 17.41 0.78 19.17
C GLN A 89 16.14 -0.08 19.25
N GLY A 90 15.05 0.53 19.71
CA GLY A 90 13.73 -0.08 19.81
C GLY A 90 12.76 0.55 18.80
N ARG A 91 11.69 1.14 19.33
CA ARG A 91 10.60 1.75 18.54
C ARG A 91 10.30 3.16 19.06
N VAL A 92 9.78 3.98 18.18
CA VAL A 92 9.19 5.26 18.56
C VAL A 92 7.74 5.00 18.99
N ILE A 93 7.49 5.20 20.30
CA ILE A 93 6.16 5.06 20.89
C ILE A 93 5.47 6.41 20.82
N VAL A 94 4.42 6.52 20.03
CA VAL A 94 3.68 7.78 19.89
C VAL A 94 2.41 7.70 20.73
N SER A 95 2.17 8.69 21.60
CA SER A 95 1.04 8.69 22.52
C SER A 95 0.35 10.05 22.55
N GLY A 96 -0.97 10.05 22.78
CA GLY A 96 -1.79 11.25 22.86
C GLY A 96 -3.26 10.90 23.06
N MET A 97 -4.05 11.87 23.54
CA MET A 97 -5.47 11.68 23.87
C MET A 97 -6.39 12.44 22.90
N GLY A 98 -7.58 11.92 22.67
CA GLY A 98 -8.62 12.57 21.85
C GLY A 98 -8.13 12.91 20.44
N LYS A 99 -8.26 14.17 20.00
CA LYS A 99 -7.80 14.62 18.68
C LYS A 99 -6.28 14.49 18.51
N SER A 100 -5.50 14.80 19.56
CA SER A 100 -4.05 14.56 19.57
C SER A 100 -3.72 13.07 19.44
N GLY A 101 -4.55 12.18 19.99
CA GLY A 101 -4.39 10.73 19.82
C GLY A 101 -4.61 10.26 18.38
N HIS A 102 -5.58 10.83 17.65
CA HIS A 102 -5.76 10.54 16.23
C HIS A 102 -4.55 10.99 15.40
N ILE A 103 -4.00 12.18 15.69
CA ILE A 103 -2.77 12.67 15.05
C ILE A 103 -1.58 11.77 15.40
N ALA A 104 -1.44 11.38 16.67
CA ALA A 104 -0.38 10.49 17.13
C ALA A 104 -0.41 9.12 16.42
N ARG A 105 -1.60 8.54 16.19
CA ARG A 105 -1.77 7.32 15.38
C ARG A 105 -1.27 7.51 13.95
N LYS A 106 -1.62 8.66 13.33
CA LYS A 106 -1.16 8.96 11.97
C LYS A 106 0.35 9.12 11.92
N ILE A 107 0.94 9.82 12.87
CA ILE A 107 2.40 10.00 12.96
C ILE A 107 3.10 8.65 13.12
N ALA A 108 2.64 7.80 14.03
CA ALA A 108 3.18 6.45 14.22
C ALA A 108 3.12 5.61 12.94
N ALA A 109 1.97 5.65 12.24
CA ALA A 109 1.81 4.94 10.97
C ALA A 109 2.74 5.47 9.88
N THR A 110 2.91 6.81 9.79
CA THR A 110 3.84 7.43 8.82
C THR A 110 5.28 7.03 9.11
N LEU A 111 5.75 7.14 10.36
CA LEU A 111 7.09 6.72 10.77
C LEU A 111 7.35 5.26 10.41
N ALA A 112 6.41 4.35 10.76
CA ALA A 112 6.54 2.93 10.47
C ALA A 112 6.59 2.65 8.95
N SER A 113 5.79 3.36 8.15
CA SER A 113 5.77 3.19 6.69
C SER A 113 6.96 3.80 5.98
N THR A 114 7.69 4.71 6.64
CA THR A 114 8.88 5.39 6.11
C THR A 114 10.20 4.91 6.74
N GLY A 115 10.21 3.72 7.35
CA GLY A 115 11.43 3.04 7.78
C GLY A 115 11.87 3.33 9.22
N THR A 116 11.07 4.06 10.01
CA THR A 116 11.31 4.22 11.45
C THR A 116 10.30 3.37 12.21
N PRO A 117 10.71 2.28 12.89
CA PRO A 117 9.78 1.43 13.63
C PRO A 117 9.03 2.24 14.69
N ALA A 118 7.71 2.29 14.59
CA ALA A 118 6.87 3.07 15.49
C ALA A 118 5.50 2.43 15.67
N PHE A 119 4.85 2.70 16.82
CA PHE A 119 3.45 2.37 17.03
C PHE A 119 2.80 3.33 18.03
N PHE A 120 1.48 3.38 18.00
CA PHE A 120 0.69 4.20 18.89
C PHE A 120 0.31 3.43 20.15
N VAL A 121 0.45 4.09 21.31
CA VAL A 121 -0.07 3.61 22.61
C VAL A 121 -1.07 4.63 23.15
N HIS A 122 -2.29 4.18 23.44
CA HIS A 122 -3.31 5.02 24.03
C HIS A 122 -3.02 5.25 25.53
N PRO A 123 -2.99 6.49 26.04
CA PRO A 123 -2.65 6.76 27.44
C PRO A 123 -3.56 6.02 28.43
N GLY A 124 -4.86 5.93 28.16
CA GLY A 124 -5.80 5.19 28.99
C GLY A 124 -5.47 3.70 29.07
N GLU A 125 -5.17 3.05 27.95
CA GLU A 125 -4.78 1.63 27.93
C GLU A 125 -3.41 1.43 28.60
N ALA A 126 -2.48 2.36 28.38
CA ALA A 126 -1.17 2.35 29.03
C ALA A 126 -1.29 2.33 30.56
N SER A 127 -2.20 3.12 31.14
CA SER A 127 -2.45 3.17 32.59
C SER A 127 -3.03 1.86 33.14
N HIS A 128 -3.56 1.00 32.27
CA HIS A 128 -4.17 -0.30 32.64
C HIS A 128 -3.35 -1.52 32.21
N GLY A 129 -2.10 -1.34 31.78
CA GLY A 129 -1.18 -2.46 31.54
C GLY A 129 -0.31 -2.34 30.29
N ASP A 130 -0.73 -1.60 29.25
CA ASP A 130 0.01 -1.49 28.00
C ASP A 130 1.35 -0.74 28.15
N LEU A 131 1.62 -0.11 29.30
CA LEU A 131 2.98 0.36 29.64
C LEU A 131 4.03 -0.75 29.56
N GLY A 132 3.65 -2.01 29.77
CA GLY A 132 4.53 -3.17 29.62
C GLY A 132 5.06 -3.38 28.20
N MET A 133 4.46 -2.75 27.18
CA MET A 133 4.94 -2.80 25.79
C MET A 133 6.12 -1.84 25.54
N ILE A 134 6.37 -0.89 26.44
CA ILE A 134 7.39 0.14 26.31
C ILE A 134 8.66 -0.32 27.03
N THR A 135 9.80 -0.29 26.37
CA THR A 135 11.07 -0.77 26.89
C THR A 135 12.13 0.34 26.93
N GLN A 136 13.22 0.11 27.64
CA GLN A 136 14.36 1.03 27.73
C GLN A 136 15.06 1.30 26.37
N LYS A 137 14.77 0.49 25.35
CA LYS A 137 15.31 0.69 23.99
C LYS A 137 14.46 1.65 23.15
N ASP A 138 13.28 2.02 23.64
CA ASP A 138 12.31 2.84 22.91
C ASP A 138 12.52 4.34 23.19
N VAL A 139 11.88 5.15 22.36
CA VAL A 139 11.75 6.60 22.53
C VAL A 139 10.26 6.91 22.56
N VAL A 140 9.81 7.73 23.51
CA VAL A 140 8.42 8.15 23.60
C VAL A 140 8.24 9.54 23.00
N LEU A 141 7.31 9.70 22.06
CA LEU A 141 6.82 10.96 21.52
C LEU A 141 5.39 11.20 22.04
N ALA A 142 5.25 12.11 22.99
CA ALA A 142 3.97 12.41 23.66
C ALA A 142 3.36 13.70 23.10
N LEU A 143 2.11 13.63 22.62
CA LEU A 143 1.38 14.74 22.00
C LEU A 143 0.24 15.23 22.92
N SER A 144 0.32 16.49 23.32
CA SER A 144 -0.77 17.22 23.97
C SER A 144 -0.61 18.70 23.69
N TYR A 145 -1.56 19.33 23.00
CA TYR A 145 -1.45 20.76 22.67
C TYR A 145 -1.36 21.64 23.92
N SER A 146 -2.21 21.42 24.91
CA SER A 146 -2.13 22.10 26.22
C SER A 146 -0.89 21.68 27.02
N GLY A 147 -0.45 20.42 26.84
CA GLY A 147 0.56 19.77 27.65
C GLY A 147 0.13 19.43 29.08
N GLU A 148 -1.21 19.47 29.35
CA GLU A 148 -1.81 19.28 30.67
C GLU A 148 -2.91 18.17 30.64
N THR A 149 -2.79 17.22 29.71
CA THR A 149 -3.75 16.10 29.63
C THR A 149 -3.46 15.08 30.74
N ASP A 150 -4.37 14.92 31.70
CA ASP A 150 -4.18 14.10 32.90
C ASP A 150 -3.82 12.64 32.60
N GLU A 151 -4.52 12.00 31.64
CA GLU A 151 -4.27 10.61 31.28
C GLU A 151 -2.85 10.42 30.71
N LEU A 152 -2.38 11.40 29.94
CA LEU A 152 -1.02 11.36 29.41
C LEU A 152 0.00 11.60 30.53
N LEU A 153 -0.20 12.61 31.37
CA LEU A 153 0.70 12.93 32.49
C LEU A 153 0.81 11.79 33.50
N THR A 154 -0.25 11.00 33.69
CA THR A 154 -0.25 9.85 34.61
C THR A 154 0.75 8.76 34.21
N ILE A 155 0.98 8.55 32.92
CA ILE A 155 1.86 7.48 32.44
C ILE A 155 3.34 7.92 32.32
N LEU A 156 3.65 9.22 32.36
CA LEU A 156 5.02 9.71 32.17
C LEU A 156 5.99 9.39 33.32
N PRO A 157 5.60 9.48 34.60
CA PRO A 157 6.52 9.16 35.71
C PRO A 157 7.05 7.72 35.68
N PRO A 158 6.26 6.67 35.39
CA PRO A 158 6.78 5.32 35.16
C PRO A 158 7.78 5.24 34.00
N ILE A 159 7.52 5.94 32.87
CA ILE A 159 8.40 6.00 31.70
C ILE A 159 9.74 6.65 32.07
N LYS A 160 9.70 7.79 32.75
CA LYS A 160 10.92 8.50 33.19
C LYS A 160 11.74 7.69 34.19
N ARG A 161 11.11 6.94 35.11
CA ARG A 161 11.80 6.06 36.07
C ARG A 161 12.58 4.93 35.40
N GLN A 162 12.16 4.52 34.21
CA GLN A 162 12.87 3.54 33.41
C GLN A 162 13.98 4.15 32.51
N ASN A 163 14.22 5.45 32.62
CA ASN A 163 15.17 6.23 31.80
C ASN A 163 14.85 6.13 30.29
N ILE A 164 13.58 6.02 29.94
CA ILE A 164 13.14 6.03 28.53
C ILE A 164 13.08 7.48 28.06
N PRO A 165 13.76 7.84 26.98
CA PRO A 165 13.76 9.21 26.46
C PRO A 165 12.35 9.64 26.08
N LEU A 166 11.98 10.87 26.45
CA LEU A 166 10.67 11.47 26.25
C LEU A 166 10.77 12.75 25.43
N ILE A 167 10.11 12.77 24.28
CA ILE A 167 9.92 13.94 23.44
C ILE A 167 8.52 14.48 23.68
N ALA A 168 8.42 15.73 24.10
CA ALA A 168 7.15 16.43 24.31
C ALA A 168 6.80 17.25 23.06
N MET A 169 5.64 17.01 22.45
CA MET A 169 5.12 17.84 21.35
C MET A 169 3.90 18.61 21.88
N THR A 170 4.09 19.92 22.16
CA THR A 170 3.03 20.76 22.78
C THR A 170 2.95 22.13 22.14
N GLY A 171 1.86 22.86 22.36
CA GLY A 171 1.72 24.28 22.04
C GLY A 171 2.14 25.21 23.20
N ASN A 172 2.64 24.66 24.32
CA ASN A 172 3.00 25.43 25.50
C ASN A 172 4.29 24.90 26.14
N ALA A 173 5.40 25.61 25.94
CA ALA A 173 6.71 25.25 26.49
C ALA A 173 6.77 25.28 28.03
N GLN A 174 5.80 25.91 28.70
CA GLN A 174 5.71 25.97 30.16
C GLN A 174 4.79 24.89 30.75
N SER A 175 4.25 24.00 29.91
CA SER A 175 3.36 22.93 30.35
C SER A 175 4.08 21.83 31.13
N SER A 176 3.31 21.06 31.87
CA SER A 176 3.81 19.91 32.63
C SER A 176 4.46 18.86 31.73
N LEU A 177 3.88 18.58 30.57
CA LEU A 177 4.46 17.69 29.58
C LEU A 177 5.80 18.20 29.03
N ALA A 178 5.88 19.50 28.66
CA ALA A 178 7.11 20.10 28.15
C ALA A 178 8.26 20.06 29.19
N ARG A 179 7.94 20.30 30.48
CA ARG A 179 8.92 20.22 31.58
C ARG A 179 9.41 18.81 31.88
N LEU A 180 8.58 17.78 31.66
CA LEU A 180 8.93 16.38 31.85
C LEU A 180 9.74 15.82 30.66
N GLY A 181 9.58 16.40 29.47
CA GLY A 181 10.27 15.97 28.25
C GLY A 181 11.78 16.20 28.35
N ASP A 182 12.55 15.29 27.76
CA ASP A 182 13.98 15.49 27.53
C ASP A 182 14.22 16.45 26.36
N LEU A 183 13.29 16.44 25.39
CA LEU A 183 13.23 17.38 24.26
C LEU A 183 11.80 17.91 24.12
N HIS A 184 11.68 19.14 23.63
CA HIS A 184 10.40 19.79 23.38
C HIS A 184 10.30 20.27 21.93
N LEU A 185 9.22 19.85 21.25
CA LEU A 185 8.82 20.33 19.94
C LEU A 185 7.64 21.29 20.09
N ASP A 186 7.88 22.56 19.77
CA ASP A 186 6.86 23.60 19.84
C ASP A 186 5.98 23.57 18.58
N VAL A 187 4.70 23.23 18.78
CA VAL A 187 3.66 23.23 17.74
C VAL A 187 2.59 24.28 18.02
N SER A 188 2.94 25.34 18.78
CA SER A 188 2.03 26.44 19.06
C SER A 188 1.56 27.14 17.80
N VAL A 189 0.29 27.54 17.79
CA VAL A 189 -0.34 28.23 16.65
C VAL A 189 -0.87 29.59 17.08
N PRO A 190 -0.89 30.60 16.17
CA PRO A 190 -1.41 31.91 16.46
C PRO A 190 -2.89 31.93 16.85
N ALA A 191 -3.69 31.06 16.24
CA ALA A 191 -5.13 30.92 16.50
C ALA A 191 -5.65 29.58 16.00
N GLU A 192 -6.72 29.10 16.61
CA GLU A 192 -7.54 28.04 16.04
C GLU A 192 -8.49 28.60 14.97
N ALA A 193 -8.84 27.79 13.96
CA ALA A 193 -9.78 28.20 12.95
C ALA A 193 -11.24 28.14 13.41
N CYS A 194 -11.51 27.48 14.57
CA CYS A 194 -12.81 27.45 15.18
C CYS A 194 -13.21 28.84 15.70
N PRO A 195 -14.36 29.42 15.26
CA PRO A 195 -14.79 30.76 15.73
C PRO A 195 -14.99 30.87 17.24
N LEU A 196 -15.24 29.73 17.91
CA LEU A 196 -15.38 29.66 19.38
C LEU A 196 -14.05 29.44 20.08
N GLY A 197 -12.95 29.21 19.36
CA GLY A 197 -11.64 28.87 19.92
C GLY A 197 -11.58 27.54 20.68
N LEU A 198 -12.60 26.67 20.55
CA LEU A 198 -12.73 25.44 21.33
C LEU A 198 -12.32 24.17 20.59
N ALA A 199 -12.60 24.12 19.30
CA ALA A 199 -12.27 22.93 18.50
C ALA A 199 -10.83 23.01 18.00
N PRO A 200 -9.95 22.05 18.33
CA PRO A 200 -8.64 21.96 17.74
C PRO A 200 -8.71 21.75 16.22
N THR A 201 -8.07 22.64 15.47
CA THR A 201 -8.00 22.68 14.02
C THR A 201 -6.57 22.98 13.60
N ALA A 202 -6.16 24.23 13.61
CA ALA A 202 -4.81 24.65 13.27
C ALA A 202 -3.72 23.96 14.13
N SER A 203 -3.98 23.77 15.43
CA SER A 203 -3.08 23.06 16.33
C SER A 203 -2.89 21.59 15.97
N THR A 204 -3.95 20.89 15.57
CA THR A 204 -3.85 19.51 15.10
C THR A 204 -3.14 19.39 13.76
N THR A 205 -3.36 20.34 12.86
CA THR A 205 -2.68 20.45 11.58
C THR A 205 -1.17 20.72 11.75
N ALA A 206 -0.79 21.64 12.65
CA ALA A 206 0.60 21.90 12.98
C ALA A 206 1.31 20.67 13.56
N ALA A 207 0.68 19.96 14.51
CA ALA A 207 1.23 18.74 15.09
C ALA A 207 1.40 17.63 14.03
N LEU A 208 0.45 17.50 13.11
CA LEU A 208 0.51 16.56 11.99
C LEU A 208 1.71 16.87 11.07
N VAL A 209 1.85 18.12 10.66
CA VAL A 209 2.93 18.56 9.75
C VAL A 209 4.30 18.42 10.41
N MET A 210 4.43 18.71 11.72
CA MET A 210 5.66 18.46 12.47
C MET A 210 6.02 16.97 12.49
N GLY A 211 5.04 16.10 12.70
CA GLY A 211 5.24 14.65 12.67
C GLY A 211 5.65 14.15 11.27
N ASP A 212 5.09 14.70 10.21
CA ASP A 212 5.48 14.37 8.84
C ASP A 212 6.90 14.88 8.52
N ALA A 213 7.26 16.06 9.00
CA ALA A 213 8.62 16.59 8.86
C ALA A 213 9.66 15.68 9.53
N LEU A 214 9.38 15.17 10.75
CA LEU A 214 10.23 14.18 11.42
C LEU A 214 10.35 12.89 10.60
N ALA A 215 9.21 12.35 10.14
CA ALA A 215 9.18 11.09 9.40
C ALA A 215 9.98 11.16 8.09
N ILE A 216 9.85 12.27 7.35
CA ILE A 216 10.56 12.45 6.08
C ILE A 216 12.06 12.75 6.30
N ALA A 217 12.41 13.57 7.29
CA ALA A 217 13.81 13.80 7.64
C ALA A 217 14.53 12.48 8.02
N LEU A 218 13.86 11.62 8.78
CA LEU A 218 14.37 10.29 9.16
C LEU A 218 14.45 9.33 7.97
N LEU A 219 13.46 9.35 7.07
CA LEU A 219 13.47 8.58 5.83
C LEU A 219 14.72 8.89 5.00
N GLU A 220 15.00 10.20 4.78
CA GLU A 220 16.17 10.66 4.03
C GLU A 220 17.47 10.29 4.73
N ALA A 221 17.55 10.51 6.05
CA ALA A 221 18.73 10.18 6.85
C ALA A 221 19.05 8.68 6.87
N ARG A 222 18.01 7.80 6.77
CA ARG A 222 18.18 6.34 6.69
C ARG A 222 18.49 5.84 5.29
N GLY A 223 18.40 6.68 4.24
CA GLY A 223 18.50 6.26 2.85
C GLY A 223 17.40 5.30 2.43
N PHE A 224 16.18 5.47 2.99
CA PHE A 224 15.04 4.59 2.72
C PHE A 224 14.60 4.68 1.25
N THR A 225 14.51 3.53 0.60
CA THR A 225 14.27 3.42 -0.85
C THR A 225 12.81 3.11 -1.19
N SER A 226 12.47 3.19 -2.48
CA SER A 226 11.19 2.71 -3.01
C SER A 226 10.96 1.22 -2.74
N ASP A 227 12.03 0.41 -2.75
CA ASP A 227 11.95 -1.02 -2.50
C ASP A 227 11.65 -1.31 -1.02
N ASP A 228 12.22 -0.50 -0.11
CA ASP A 228 11.89 -0.56 1.31
C ASP A 228 10.41 -0.20 1.55
N PHE A 229 9.92 0.83 0.85
CA PHE A 229 8.51 1.23 0.90
C PHE A 229 7.59 0.11 0.41
N ALA A 230 7.94 -0.54 -0.69
CA ALA A 230 7.19 -1.66 -1.26
C ALA A 230 7.10 -2.83 -0.28
N ARG A 231 8.19 -3.17 0.43
CA ARG A 231 8.19 -4.19 1.49
C ARG A 231 7.23 -3.87 2.62
N SER A 232 7.08 -2.59 2.95
CA SER A 232 6.14 -2.12 3.98
C SER A 232 4.68 -2.13 3.53
N HIS A 233 4.42 -2.14 2.19
CA HIS A 233 3.08 -2.04 1.60
C HIS A 233 2.81 -3.12 0.53
N PRO A 234 2.96 -4.42 0.84
CA PRO A 234 2.95 -5.50 -0.16
C PRO A 234 1.61 -5.62 -0.91
N ALA A 235 0.50 -5.27 -0.27
CA ALA A 235 -0.84 -5.35 -0.86
C ALA A 235 -1.24 -4.11 -1.69
N GLY A 236 -0.49 -3.02 -1.62
CA GLY A 236 -0.76 -1.79 -2.37
C GLY A 236 -0.44 -1.93 -3.86
N SER A 237 -1.05 -1.07 -4.69
CA SER A 237 -0.71 -1.01 -6.13
C SER A 237 0.78 -0.74 -6.35
N LEU A 238 1.36 0.14 -5.53
CA LEU A 238 2.79 0.46 -5.58
C LEU A 238 3.66 -0.74 -5.17
N GLY A 239 3.27 -1.48 -4.12
CA GLY A 239 3.98 -2.69 -3.68
C GLY A 239 4.02 -3.76 -4.76
N ARG A 240 2.91 -4.03 -5.43
CA ARG A 240 2.85 -4.97 -6.55
C ARG A 240 3.76 -4.56 -7.72
N ARG A 241 3.75 -3.28 -8.09
CA ARG A 241 4.60 -2.76 -9.18
C ARG A 241 6.10 -2.88 -8.89
N LEU A 242 6.49 -2.78 -7.61
CA LEU A 242 7.89 -2.76 -7.19
C LEU A 242 8.43 -4.12 -6.72
N LEU A 243 7.55 -5.09 -6.40
CA LEU A 243 7.98 -6.38 -5.84
C LEU A 243 7.64 -7.58 -6.71
N LEU A 244 6.72 -7.46 -7.67
CA LEU A 244 6.29 -8.59 -8.48
C LEU A 244 7.32 -8.87 -9.58
N HIS A 245 7.90 -10.06 -9.54
CA HIS A 245 8.82 -10.54 -10.57
C HIS A 245 8.07 -11.21 -11.72
N ILE A 246 8.70 -11.32 -12.86
CA ILE A 246 8.15 -12.03 -14.02
C ILE A 246 7.91 -13.49 -13.69
N SER A 247 8.81 -14.13 -12.94
CA SER A 247 8.64 -15.50 -12.44
C SER A 247 7.32 -15.77 -11.71
N ASP A 248 6.74 -14.74 -11.07
CA ASP A 248 5.51 -14.89 -10.28
C ASP A 248 4.24 -14.92 -11.14
N ILE A 249 4.32 -14.43 -12.39
CA ILE A 249 3.15 -14.24 -13.26
C ILE A 249 3.27 -14.91 -14.63
N MET A 250 4.47 -15.32 -15.04
CA MET A 250 4.69 -15.96 -16.34
C MET A 250 4.04 -17.34 -16.43
N HIS A 251 3.63 -17.71 -17.63
CA HIS A 251 3.25 -19.08 -17.94
C HIS A 251 4.50 -19.94 -18.05
N THR A 252 4.47 -21.14 -17.49
CA THR A 252 5.60 -22.09 -17.44
C THR A 252 5.21 -23.48 -17.93
N GLY A 253 6.19 -24.31 -18.23
CA GLY A 253 6.00 -25.72 -18.63
C GLY A 253 5.09 -25.84 -19.86
N ASP A 254 4.10 -26.72 -19.78
CA ASP A 254 3.15 -26.99 -20.87
C ASP A 254 2.30 -25.80 -21.30
N LYS A 255 2.31 -24.70 -20.54
CA LYS A 255 1.58 -23.47 -20.91
C LYS A 255 2.38 -22.56 -21.82
N ILE A 256 3.68 -22.80 -22.00
CA ILE A 256 4.51 -22.04 -22.92
C ILE A 256 4.13 -22.39 -24.37
N PRO A 257 3.78 -21.40 -25.21
CA PRO A 257 3.57 -21.66 -26.64
C PRO A 257 4.94 -21.87 -27.31
N SER A 258 5.27 -23.09 -27.71
CA SER A 258 6.54 -23.41 -28.35
C SER A 258 6.39 -24.46 -29.45
N ILE A 259 7.18 -24.32 -30.48
CA ILE A 259 7.19 -25.21 -31.67
C ILE A 259 8.61 -25.43 -32.16
N ASP A 260 8.86 -26.59 -32.75
CA ASP A 260 10.13 -26.89 -33.41
C ASP A 260 10.33 -26.05 -34.69
N ALA A 261 11.58 -25.72 -34.99
CA ALA A 261 11.96 -24.91 -36.14
C ALA A 261 11.49 -25.47 -37.51
N ASN A 262 11.28 -26.80 -37.60
CA ASN A 262 10.81 -27.45 -38.81
C ASN A 262 9.28 -27.49 -38.94
N ALA A 263 8.55 -27.01 -37.96
CA ALA A 263 7.10 -27.02 -37.98
C ALA A 263 6.54 -26.11 -39.10
N THR A 264 5.39 -26.51 -39.63
CA THR A 264 4.67 -25.69 -40.61
C THR A 264 3.94 -24.53 -39.94
N LEU A 265 3.59 -23.53 -40.73
CA LEU A 265 2.77 -22.41 -40.23
C LEU A 265 1.44 -22.89 -39.68
N SER A 266 0.77 -23.85 -40.29
CA SER A 266 -0.49 -24.43 -39.82
C SER A 266 -0.34 -25.03 -38.42
N THR A 267 0.72 -25.80 -38.14
CA THR A 267 1.01 -26.37 -36.85
C THR A 267 1.30 -25.29 -35.82
N THR A 268 2.04 -24.24 -36.19
CA THR A 268 2.37 -23.10 -35.34
C THR A 268 1.14 -22.32 -34.95
N LEU A 269 0.20 -22.10 -35.86
CA LEU A 269 -1.09 -21.43 -35.59
C LEU A 269 -1.98 -22.23 -34.64
N MET A 270 -2.00 -23.56 -34.77
CA MET A 270 -2.72 -24.41 -33.82
C MET A 270 -2.16 -24.30 -32.40
N GLU A 271 -0.82 -24.29 -32.27
CA GLU A 271 -0.18 -24.10 -30.97
C GLU A 271 -0.47 -22.71 -30.38
N MET A 272 -0.34 -21.64 -31.20
CA MET A 272 -0.66 -20.28 -30.80
C MET A 272 -2.10 -20.14 -30.31
N THR A 273 -3.06 -20.71 -31.02
CA THR A 273 -4.49 -20.72 -30.64
C THR A 273 -4.71 -21.51 -29.37
N ARG A 274 -4.10 -22.70 -29.24
CA ARG A 274 -4.24 -23.58 -28.08
C ARG A 274 -3.74 -22.90 -26.79
N LYS A 275 -2.64 -22.16 -26.87
CA LYS A 275 -2.02 -21.51 -25.70
C LYS A 275 -2.57 -20.11 -25.42
N GLY A 276 -3.12 -19.42 -26.41
CA GLY A 276 -3.88 -18.18 -26.25
C GLY A 276 -3.05 -16.97 -25.84
N LEU A 277 -1.73 -16.95 -26.12
CA LEU A 277 -0.85 -15.81 -25.79
C LEU A 277 -0.59 -14.86 -26.97
N GLY A 278 -1.14 -15.15 -28.16
CA GLY A 278 -0.95 -14.34 -29.37
C GLY A 278 0.45 -14.44 -29.97
N MET A 279 1.25 -15.39 -29.51
CA MET A 279 2.59 -15.69 -30.03
C MET A 279 2.94 -17.16 -29.84
N THR A 280 3.97 -17.63 -30.56
CA THR A 280 4.58 -18.93 -30.39
C THR A 280 6.09 -18.84 -30.52
N ALA A 281 6.84 -19.36 -29.55
CA ALA A 281 8.29 -19.47 -29.62
C ALA A 281 8.69 -20.52 -30.63
N VAL A 282 9.65 -20.21 -31.49
CA VAL A 282 10.32 -21.16 -32.40
C VAL A 282 11.65 -21.54 -31.77
N VAL A 283 11.82 -22.82 -31.44
CA VAL A 283 12.97 -23.31 -30.67
C VAL A 283 13.73 -24.42 -31.41
N ASP A 284 14.99 -24.59 -31.03
CA ASP A 284 15.80 -25.73 -31.50
C ASP A 284 15.57 -26.97 -30.60
N ALA A 285 16.24 -28.07 -30.95
CA ALA A 285 16.17 -29.34 -30.20
C ALA A 285 16.66 -29.23 -28.75
N GLN A 286 17.41 -28.19 -28.41
CA GLN A 286 17.88 -27.87 -27.06
C GLN A 286 17.00 -26.84 -26.34
N GLN A 287 15.81 -26.53 -26.90
CA GLN A 287 14.88 -25.52 -26.41
C GLN A 287 15.41 -24.08 -26.40
N ARG A 288 16.44 -23.77 -27.17
CA ARG A 288 16.97 -22.42 -27.34
C ARG A 288 16.10 -21.65 -28.33
N LEU A 289 15.85 -20.40 -28.01
CA LEU A 289 15.02 -19.51 -28.82
C LEU A 289 15.69 -19.14 -30.14
N LEU A 290 15.07 -19.47 -31.25
CA LEU A 290 15.46 -19.07 -32.60
C LEU A 290 14.68 -17.86 -33.11
N GLY A 291 13.39 -17.77 -32.74
CA GLY A 291 12.52 -16.69 -33.17
C GLY A 291 11.15 -16.77 -32.49
N VAL A 292 10.28 -15.85 -32.85
CA VAL A 292 8.87 -15.83 -32.43
C VAL A 292 7.96 -15.66 -33.64
N PHE A 293 6.84 -16.34 -33.63
CA PHE A 293 5.78 -16.14 -34.61
C PHE A 293 4.56 -15.53 -33.86
N THR A 294 4.03 -14.44 -34.41
CA THR A 294 2.96 -13.63 -33.76
C THR A 294 1.78 -13.42 -34.71
N ASP A 295 0.66 -12.86 -34.19
CA ASP A 295 -0.48 -12.43 -35.01
C ASP A 295 -0.08 -11.43 -36.12
N GLY A 296 0.95 -10.62 -35.88
CA GLY A 296 1.51 -9.72 -36.90
C GLY A 296 2.22 -10.43 -38.01
N ASP A 297 2.92 -11.52 -37.69
CA ASP A 297 3.58 -12.38 -38.71
C ASP A 297 2.53 -13.12 -39.53
N LEU A 298 1.46 -13.61 -38.89
CA LEU A 298 0.33 -14.24 -39.57
C LEU A 298 -0.31 -13.30 -40.61
N ARG A 299 -0.57 -12.05 -40.27
CA ARG A 299 -1.16 -11.08 -41.20
C ARG A 299 -0.29 -10.91 -42.43
N ARG A 300 1.03 -10.80 -42.26
CA ARG A 300 1.98 -10.74 -43.41
C ARG A 300 1.99 -12.02 -44.24
N ALA A 301 1.83 -13.18 -43.58
CA ALA A 301 1.74 -14.46 -44.28
C ALA A 301 0.49 -14.61 -45.15
N VAL A 302 -0.65 -14.04 -44.68
CA VAL A 302 -1.93 -14.13 -45.40
C VAL A 302 -1.96 -13.16 -46.62
N ASP A 303 -1.23 -12.05 -46.57
CA ASP A 303 -1.13 -11.08 -47.67
C ASP A 303 -0.19 -11.51 -48.78
N ASP A 304 0.53 -12.63 -48.63
CA ASP A 304 1.52 -13.14 -49.58
C ASP A 304 0.98 -14.41 -50.27
N ASP A 305 0.62 -14.25 -51.56
CA ASP A 305 0.03 -15.33 -52.39
C ASP A 305 0.94 -16.55 -52.60
N ASP A 306 2.26 -16.42 -52.40
CA ASP A 306 3.24 -17.49 -52.54
C ASP A 306 3.38 -18.36 -51.28
N ILE A 307 2.66 -18.04 -50.18
CA ILE A 307 2.74 -18.75 -48.92
C ILE A 307 1.61 -19.76 -48.76
N ASP A 308 1.97 -21.04 -48.76
CA ASP A 308 1.06 -22.10 -48.31
C ASP A 308 1.27 -22.42 -46.82
N LEU A 309 0.30 -22.10 -46.00
CA LEU A 309 0.33 -22.32 -44.54
C LEU A 309 0.55 -23.78 -44.13
N ARG A 310 0.26 -24.75 -45.00
CA ARG A 310 0.37 -26.19 -44.72
C ARG A 310 1.76 -26.73 -44.96
N THR A 311 2.52 -26.09 -45.83
CA THR A 311 3.84 -26.60 -46.30
C THR A 311 4.99 -25.66 -45.94
N THR A 312 4.75 -24.35 -45.80
CA THR A 312 5.77 -23.35 -45.45
C THR A 312 6.28 -23.55 -44.04
N PRO A 313 7.59 -23.73 -43.81
CA PRO A 313 8.20 -23.78 -42.50
C PRO A 313 8.08 -22.42 -41.77
N VAL A 314 7.82 -22.46 -40.45
CA VAL A 314 7.68 -21.24 -39.61
C VAL A 314 8.92 -20.37 -39.63
N THR A 315 10.10 -20.94 -39.81
CA THR A 315 11.39 -20.23 -39.87
C THR A 315 11.51 -19.24 -41.00
N GLN A 316 10.70 -19.35 -42.06
CA GLN A 316 10.71 -18.39 -43.17
C GLN A 316 10.00 -17.07 -42.79
N LEU A 317 9.06 -17.10 -41.83
CA LEU A 317 8.22 -15.95 -41.51
C LEU A 317 8.33 -15.50 -40.04
N MET A 318 9.01 -16.26 -39.20
CA MET A 318 9.21 -15.87 -37.81
C MET A 318 10.03 -14.58 -37.71
N THR A 319 9.76 -13.78 -36.70
CA THR A 319 10.65 -12.70 -36.31
C THR A 319 11.87 -13.30 -35.60
N ALA A 320 13.03 -13.25 -36.26
CA ALA A 320 14.31 -13.68 -35.69
C ALA A 320 14.77 -12.66 -34.62
N ARG A 321 15.40 -13.14 -33.55
CA ARG A 321 15.89 -12.32 -32.41
C ARG A 321 14.79 -11.43 -31.81
N PRO A 322 13.69 -12.02 -31.30
CA PRO A 322 12.63 -11.25 -30.64
C PRO A 322 13.15 -10.59 -29.39
N LYS A 323 12.38 -9.60 -28.89
CA LYS A 323 12.60 -9.07 -27.55
C LYS A 323 12.24 -10.12 -26.53
N THR A 324 13.14 -10.34 -25.57
CA THR A 324 13.00 -11.30 -24.48
C THR A 324 13.28 -10.62 -23.15
N ILE A 325 12.93 -11.27 -22.05
CA ILE A 325 13.19 -10.78 -20.71
C ILE A 325 13.59 -11.96 -19.81
N ALA A 326 14.34 -11.70 -18.74
CA ALA A 326 14.71 -12.72 -17.76
C ALA A 326 13.66 -12.85 -16.66
N ALA A 327 13.54 -14.03 -16.05
CA ALA A 327 12.52 -14.35 -15.06
C ALA A 327 12.65 -13.58 -13.73
N ASP A 328 13.86 -13.16 -13.39
CA ASP A 328 14.21 -12.38 -12.18
C ASP A 328 13.92 -10.88 -12.31
N LYS A 329 13.54 -10.41 -13.49
CA LYS A 329 13.17 -9.02 -13.72
C LYS A 329 11.82 -8.70 -13.13
N LEU A 330 11.60 -7.42 -12.80
CA LEU A 330 10.31 -6.95 -12.30
C LEU A 330 9.24 -6.96 -13.41
N ALA A 331 8.03 -7.28 -13.03
CA ALA A 331 6.88 -7.29 -13.96
C ALA A 331 6.64 -5.91 -14.61
N VAL A 332 6.95 -4.81 -13.93
CA VAL A 332 6.89 -3.46 -14.49
C VAL A 332 7.92 -3.23 -15.61
N GLU A 333 9.06 -3.92 -15.57
CA GLU A 333 10.05 -3.85 -16.66
C GLU A 333 9.51 -4.51 -17.93
N ALA A 334 8.77 -5.62 -17.80
CA ALA A 334 8.06 -6.24 -18.91
C ALA A 334 7.02 -5.29 -19.52
N ALA A 335 6.26 -4.59 -18.68
CA ALA A 335 5.27 -3.60 -19.15
C ALA A 335 5.93 -2.50 -19.97
N ARG A 336 7.03 -1.93 -19.49
CA ARG A 336 7.81 -0.90 -20.22
C ARG A 336 8.36 -1.44 -21.54
N LEU A 337 8.95 -2.63 -21.52
CA LEU A 337 9.49 -3.25 -22.72
C LEU A 337 8.41 -3.49 -23.78
N MET A 338 7.21 -3.90 -23.36
CA MET A 338 6.06 -4.07 -24.25
C MET A 338 5.60 -2.73 -24.85
N GLU A 339 5.54 -1.67 -24.02
CA GLU A 339 5.12 -0.32 -24.44
C GLU A 339 6.15 0.29 -25.43
N ASP A 340 7.43 0.27 -25.08
CA ASP A 340 8.52 0.87 -25.87
C ASP A 340 8.62 0.23 -27.27
N HIS A 341 8.37 -1.08 -27.36
CA HIS A 341 8.47 -1.82 -28.61
C HIS A 341 7.10 -2.10 -29.27
N LYS A 342 5.99 -1.62 -28.70
CA LYS A 342 4.61 -1.83 -29.20
C LYS A 342 4.29 -3.31 -29.42
N ILE A 343 4.73 -4.15 -28.49
CA ILE A 343 4.48 -5.60 -28.49
C ILE A 343 3.57 -5.97 -27.33
N HIS A 344 2.76 -7.02 -27.47
CA HIS A 344 1.75 -7.40 -26.49
C HIS A 344 2.12 -8.67 -25.70
N ALA A 345 3.22 -9.31 -26.05
CA ALA A 345 3.69 -10.53 -25.41
C ALA A 345 5.22 -10.62 -25.42
N LEU A 346 5.78 -11.32 -24.45
CA LEU A 346 7.21 -11.53 -24.27
C LEU A 346 7.51 -12.99 -23.96
N LEU A 347 8.59 -13.48 -24.54
CA LEU A 347 9.22 -14.73 -24.13
C LEU A 347 10.22 -14.47 -23.00
N VAL A 348 10.20 -15.36 -22.02
CA VAL A 348 11.14 -15.35 -20.90
C VAL A 348 12.20 -16.39 -21.16
N VAL A 349 13.47 -15.96 -21.11
CA VAL A 349 14.62 -16.83 -21.38
C VAL A 349 15.61 -16.87 -20.24
N ASP A 350 16.34 -17.97 -20.12
CA ASP A 350 17.47 -18.12 -19.20
C ASP A 350 18.79 -17.59 -19.83
N ALA A 351 19.89 -17.72 -19.08
CA ALA A 351 21.22 -17.28 -19.51
C ALA A 351 21.72 -18.03 -20.79
N GLU A 352 21.24 -19.25 -21.00
CA GLU A 352 21.55 -20.07 -22.15
C GLU A 352 20.58 -19.85 -23.35
N GLN A 353 19.73 -18.82 -23.25
CA GLN A 353 18.69 -18.49 -24.25
C GLN A 353 17.64 -19.60 -24.44
N ARG A 354 17.39 -20.44 -23.42
CA ARG A 354 16.30 -21.40 -23.44
C ARG A 354 15.01 -20.72 -22.98
N VAL A 355 13.89 -21.06 -23.61
CA VAL A 355 12.60 -20.52 -23.25
C VAL A 355 12.11 -21.18 -21.96
N VAL A 356 12.04 -20.40 -20.88
CA VAL A 356 11.61 -20.83 -19.55
C VAL A 356 10.23 -20.33 -19.16
N GLY A 357 9.68 -19.37 -19.92
CA GLY A 357 8.35 -18.80 -19.68
C GLY A 357 7.85 -17.95 -20.84
N ALA A 358 6.61 -17.52 -20.70
CA ALA A 358 5.95 -16.59 -21.62
C ALA A 358 4.90 -15.77 -20.84
N LEU A 359 4.67 -14.52 -21.23
CA LEU A 359 3.63 -13.67 -20.67
C LEU A 359 3.10 -12.69 -21.71
N ASN A 360 1.88 -12.24 -21.51
CA ASN A 360 1.29 -11.18 -22.33
C ASN A 360 0.77 -10.01 -21.48
N ILE A 361 0.27 -8.97 -22.13
CA ILE A 361 -0.25 -7.77 -21.46
C ILE A 361 -1.43 -8.08 -20.51
N HIS A 362 -2.25 -9.11 -20.79
CA HIS A 362 -3.36 -9.50 -19.93
C HIS A 362 -2.88 -10.12 -18.61
N ASP A 363 -1.71 -10.75 -18.59
CA ASP A 363 -1.11 -11.26 -17.36
C ASP A 363 -0.69 -10.10 -16.46
N LEU A 364 -0.10 -9.04 -17.03
CA LEU A 364 0.26 -7.82 -16.31
C LEU A 364 -0.98 -7.08 -15.77
N LEU A 365 -2.07 -7.01 -16.56
CA LEU A 365 -3.35 -6.43 -16.13
C LEU A 365 -3.99 -7.24 -14.99
N ARG A 366 -4.01 -8.57 -15.09
CA ARG A 366 -4.51 -9.46 -14.01
C ARG A 366 -3.71 -9.30 -12.73
N ALA A 367 -2.40 -9.16 -12.85
CA ALA A 367 -1.51 -8.92 -11.72
C ALA A 367 -1.58 -7.47 -11.20
N ARG A 368 -2.34 -6.58 -11.86
CA ARG A 368 -2.47 -5.15 -11.54
C ARG A 368 -1.13 -4.41 -11.50
N VAL A 369 -0.25 -4.75 -12.42
CA VAL A 369 1.06 -4.08 -12.61
C VAL A 369 0.88 -2.80 -13.43
N VAL A 370 -0.07 -2.84 -14.35
CA VAL A 370 -0.49 -1.74 -15.24
C VAL A 370 -1.98 -1.52 -15.12
#